data_300e84c51992a19f56f26daa1492b91a
#
_entry.id   300e84c51992a19f56f26daa1492b91a
#
_cell.length_a   1.000
_cell.length_b   1.000
_cell.length_c   1.000
_cell.angle_alpha   90.00
_cell.angle_beta   90.00
_cell.angle_gamma   90.00
#
_symmetry.space_group_name_H-M   'P 1'
#
loop_
_entity.id
_entity.type
_entity.pdbx_description
1 polymer ?
#
loop_
_entity_poly.entity_id
_entity_poly.type
_entity_poly.pdbx_seq_one_letter_code
_entity_poly.pdbx_strand_id
1 'polypeptide(L)' 'MAVASGPFCGAFGCTDPAEHVIDHPENGERVVCDDHAGDGEVVADV' A
#
# COMPACT_ATOMS: atom_id res chain seq x y z
N MET A 1 -10.32 -15.93 15.98
CA MET A 1 -9.87 -16.03 14.86
C MET A 1 -9.05 -14.91 14.45
N ALA A 2 -8.02 -15.13 13.95
CA ALA A 2 -7.15 -14.11 13.55
C ALA A 2 -7.58 -13.61 12.24
N VAL A 3 -7.54 -12.36 12.07
CA VAL A 3 -7.80 -11.84 10.80
C VAL A 3 -6.65 -10.99 10.43
N ALA A 4 -6.53 -10.74 9.19
CA ALA A 4 -5.50 -9.89 8.71
C ALA A 4 -5.69 -8.56 9.35
N SER A 5 -4.66 -8.05 9.92
CA SER A 5 -4.78 -6.79 10.52
C SER A 5 -4.28 -5.78 9.54
N GLY A 6 -5.04 -4.83 9.30
CA GLY A 6 -4.67 -3.76 8.44
C GLY A 6 -4.90 -4.07 6.98
N PRO A 7 -4.67 -3.10 6.13
CA PRO A 7 -4.92 -3.24 4.70
C PRO A 7 -3.81 -4.03 4.02
N PHE A 8 -4.15 -4.56 2.87
CA PHE A 8 -3.18 -5.21 2.02
C PHE A 8 -2.75 -4.24 0.92
N CYS A 9 -1.63 -4.57 0.28
CA CYS A 9 -1.11 -3.75 -0.80
C CYS A 9 -2.17 -3.56 -1.87
N GLY A 10 -2.33 -2.34 -2.31
CA GLY A 10 -3.33 -2.02 -3.32
C GLY A 10 -2.89 -2.29 -4.74
N ALA A 11 -1.67 -2.77 -4.94
CA ALA A 11 -1.21 -3.08 -6.27
C ALA A 11 -1.92 -4.31 -6.80
N PHE A 12 -2.29 -4.27 -8.05
CA PHE A 12 -3.04 -5.36 -8.65
C PHE A 12 -2.21 -6.64 -8.62
N GLY A 13 -2.78 -7.69 -8.09
CA GLY A 13 -2.09 -8.99 -8.02
C GLY A 13 -1.18 -9.15 -6.83
N CYS A 14 -1.05 -8.14 -5.99
CA CYS A 14 -0.19 -8.23 -4.82
C CYS A 14 -1.01 -8.57 -3.59
N THR A 15 -0.54 -9.54 -2.81
CA THR A 15 -1.24 -9.97 -1.61
C THR A 15 -0.44 -9.69 -0.34
N ASP A 16 0.66 -8.95 -0.46
CA ASP A 16 1.46 -8.62 0.72
C ASP A 16 0.78 -7.55 1.55
N PRO A 17 1.05 -7.51 2.85
CA PRO A 17 0.46 -6.47 3.69
C PRO A 17 0.99 -5.11 3.30
N ALA A 18 0.12 -4.12 3.34
CA ALA A 18 0.52 -2.76 3.05
C ALA A 18 1.35 -2.21 4.19
N GLU A 19 2.39 -1.46 3.86
CA GLU A 19 3.26 -0.87 4.87
C GLU A 19 3.38 0.63 4.72
N HIS A 20 3.03 1.17 3.56
CA HIS A 20 3.18 2.59 3.29
C HIS A 20 1.97 3.13 2.57
N VAL A 21 1.73 4.42 2.75
CA VAL A 21 0.73 5.12 1.95
C VAL A 21 1.48 6.00 0.98
N ILE A 22 1.15 5.85 -0.29
CA ILE A 22 1.80 6.65 -1.34
C ILE A 22 0.77 7.54 -2.01
N ASP A 23 1.26 8.60 -2.62
CA ASP A 23 0.42 9.51 -3.40
C ASP A 23 0.69 9.21 -4.88
N HIS A 24 -0.26 8.52 -5.50
CA HIS A 24 -0.13 8.16 -6.90
C HIS A 24 -0.74 9.28 -7.75
N PRO A 25 -0.05 9.72 -8.79
CA PRO A 25 -0.52 10.88 -9.55
C PRO A 25 -1.88 10.69 -10.20
N GLU A 26 -2.25 9.45 -10.49
CA GLU A 26 -3.52 9.20 -11.15
C GLU A 26 -4.58 8.67 -10.23
N ASN A 27 -4.18 7.96 -9.19
CA ASN A 27 -5.12 7.27 -8.33
C ASN A 27 -5.28 7.89 -6.96
N GLY A 28 -4.48 8.87 -6.63
CA GLY A 28 -4.51 9.47 -5.30
C GLY A 28 -3.82 8.61 -4.29
N GLU A 29 -4.19 8.75 -3.05
CA GLU A 29 -3.52 8.00 -1.98
C GLU A 29 -3.86 6.53 -2.06
N ARG A 30 -2.84 5.70 -1.97
CA ARG A 30 -3.01 4.26 -1.98
C ARG A 30 -2.10 3.65 -0.94
N VAL A 31 -2.55 2.53 -0.37
CA VAL A 31 -1.71 1.77 0.55
C VAL A 31 -1.01 0.68 -0.24
N VAL A 32 0.28 0.52 -0.01
CA VAL A 32 1.08 -0.44 -0.77
C VAL A 32 2.10 -1.09 0.16
N CYS A 33 2.62 -2.23 -0.28
CA CYS A 33 3.71 -2.87 0.45
C CYS A 33 5.02 -2.17 0.15
N ASP A 34 6.06 -2.59 0.84
CA ASP A 34 7.36 -1.97 0.70
C ASP A 34 7.87 -2.07 -0.74
N ASP A 35 7.61 -3.19 -1.39
CA ASP A 35 8.08 -3.38 -2.76
C ASP A 35 7.42 -2.44 -3.74
N HIS A 36 6.18 -2.07 -3.48
CA HIS A 36 5.44 -1.20 -4.39
C HIS A 36 5.45 0.25 -3.95
N ALA A 37 6.11 0.56 -2.86
CA ALA A 37 6.15 1.94 -2.37
C ALA A 37 6.84 2.87 -3.36
N GLY A 38 7.63 2.33 -4.27
CA GLY A 38 8.29 3.15 -5.28
C GLY A 38 7.39 3.62 -6.40
N ASP A 39 6.14 3.14 -6.46
CA ASP A 39 5.23 3.55 -7.52
C ASP A 39 4.71 4.98 -7.34
N GLY A 40 4.87 5.54 -6.18
CA GLY A 40 4.45 6.91 -5.90
C GLY A 40 5.28 7.46 -4.77
N GLU A 41 4.86 8.61 -4.25
CA GLU A 41 5.61 9.24 -3.18
C GLU A 41 5.05 8.78 -1.85
N VAL A 42 5.90 8.25 -0.99
CA VAL A 42 5.46 7.79 0.33
C VAL A 42 5.13 9.03 1.17
N VAL A 43 3.90 9.11 1.60
CA VAL A 43 3.44 10.27 2.38
C VAL A 43 3.10 9.88 3.82
N ALA A 44 2.95 8.60 4.10
CA ALA A 44 2.66 8.15 5.45
C ALA A 44 2.95 6.66 5.58
N ASP A 45 2.95 6.17 6.78
CA ASP A 45 3.06 4.74 7.04
C ASP A 45 1.69 4.20 7.42
N VAL A 46 1.51 2.94 7.17
CA VAL A 46 0.27 2.26 7.55
C VAL A 46 0.32 1.85 9.01
#